data_5603a019990faf9eae637581e3e2d938
#
_entry.id   5603a019990faf9eae637581e3e2d938
#
_cell.length_a   1.000
_cell.length_b   1.000
_cell.length_c   1.000
_cell.angle_alpha   90.00
_cell.angle_beta   90.00
_cell.angle_gamma   90.00
#
_symmetry.space_group_name_H-M   'P 1'
#
loop_
_entity.id
_entity.type
_entity.pdbx_description
1 polymer ?
#
loop_
_entity_poly.entity_id
_entity_poly.type
_entity_poly.pdbx_seq_one_letter_code
_entity_poly.pdbx_strand_id
1 'polypeptide(L)'
;MQVVSNAFYVEQADEVVFYFTAATDYDFSRLDCNRAFDPVRQCVDIQANLTGKSFEQIKERHITEHGALFDRVAFRMGEPSSLPTDERLRQVKEGKEDLSLITLYFQYGRYLLMSSSRYPGRLPANLQGIWNQDMYAAWNSDFHTNINLQMNYWPAEVCNLSETFLPFSQLVSALREPGRVTARKTYNSRGWTMNHLTDPFGHTSISDGVSWGTFPIAGAWLALHQWEHYLFTEDKRYLTEEAYPSMKEAAEFILGFLVEDKEGHLVTAPSNSPEK
;
A
#
# COMPACT_ATOMS: atom_id res chain seq x y z
N MET A 1 16.79 35.18 -4.80
CA MET A 1 17.25 33.78 -4.74
C MET A 1 18.29 33.59 -5.84
N GLN A 2 19.42 33.01 -5.52
CA GLN A 2 20.48 32.65 -6.48
C GLN A 2 20.82 31.18 -6.35
N VAL A 3 21.18 30.55 -7.46
CA VAL A 3 21.70 29.17 -7.45
C VAL A 3 23.21 29.26 -7.62
N VAL A 4 23.95 28.78 -6.61
CA VAL A 4 25.42 28.77 -6.62
C VAL A 4 25.86 27.31 -6.37
N SER A 5 26.52 26.72 -7.35
CA SER A 5 26.86 25.29 -7.32
C SER A 5 25.60 24.45 -7.12
N ASN A 6 25.52 23.67 -6.02
CA ASN A 6 24.39 22.78 -5.67
C ASN A 6 23.53 23.34 -4.52
N ALA A 7 23.53 24.65 -4.30
CA ALA A 7 22.79 25.27 -3.22
C ALA A 7 21.95 26.46 -3.69
N PHE A 8 20.80 26.64 -3.05
CA PHE A 8 19.99 27.83 -3.18
C PHE A 8 20.40 28.84 -2.11
N TYR A 9 20.74 30.06 -2.53
CA TYR A 9 20.97 31.19 -1.63
C TYR A 9 19.76 32.09 -1.61
N VAL A 10 19.19 32.29 -0.45
CA VAL A 10 18.05 33.17 -0.22
C VAL A 10 18.45 34.17 0.84
N GLU A 11 18.38 35.47 0.52
CA GLU A 11 18.70 36.56 1.43
C GLU A 11 17.49 37.51 1.52
N GLN A 12 17.30 38.12 2.69
CA GLN A 12 16.27 39.14 2.95
C GLN A 12 14.85 38.64 2.61
N ALA A 13 14.53 37.41 2.98
CA ALA A 13 13.20 36.83 2.81
C ALA A 13 12.66 36.38 4.16
N ASP A 14 11.41 36.73 4.47
CA ASP A 14 10.72 36.27 5.67
C ASP A 14 10.20 34.85 5.51
N GLU A 15 9.86 34.47 4.27
CA GLU A 15 9.36 33.09 3.95
C GLU A 15 9.94 32.62 2.62
N VAL A 16 10.13 31.30 2.53
CA VAL A 16 10.57 30.63 1.29
C VAL A 16 9.72 29.39 1.07
N VAL A 17 9.16 29.27 -0.13
CA VAL A 17 8.38 28.11 -0.55
C VAL A 17 9.08 27.40 -1.70
N PHE A 18 9.32 26.11 -1.53
CA PHE A 18 9.85 25.23 -2.60
C PHE A 18 8.76 24.28 -3.07
N TYR A 19 8.53 24.23 -4.37
CA TYR A 19 7.69 23.22 -5.01
C TYR A 19 8.59 22.14 -5.60
N PHE A 20 8.47 20.95 -5.04
CA PHE A 20 9.23 19.78 -5.49
C PHE A 20 8.32 18.83 -6.28
N THR A 21 8.80 18.39 -7.43
CA THR A 21 8.14 17.36 -8.26
C THR A 21 9.11 16.23 -8.57
N ALA A 22 8.60 15.01 -8.59
CA ALA A 22 9.37 13.82 -8.97
C ALA A 22 8.51 12.92 -9.86
N ALA A 23 9.14 12.26 -10.79
CA ALA A 23 8.51 11.29 -11.67
C ALA A 23 9.51 10.21 -12.08
N THR A 24 9.01 9.06 -12.50
CA THR A 24 9.81 7.96 -13.05
C THR A 24 9.20 7.49 -14.37
N ASP A 25 9.92 6.66 -15.09
CA ASP A 25 9.42 5.97 -16.29
C ASP A 25 8.70 4.65 -15.97
N TYR A 26 8.35 4.40 -14.70
CA TYR A 26 7.59 3.23 -14.29
C TYR A 26 6.16 3.27 -14.86
N ASP A 27 5.75 2.15 -15.44
CA ASP A 27 4.41 1.95 -16.02
C ASP A 27 3.70 0.79 -15.31
N PHE A 28 2.76 1.14 -14.44
CA PHE A 28 1.98 0.15 -13.70
C PHE A 28 1.22 -0.84 -14.59
N SER A 29 0.79 -0.43 -15.79
CA SER A 29 0.07 -1.32 -16.70
C SER A 29 0.94 -2.46 -17.26
N ARG A 30 2.25 -2.31 -17.16
CA ARG A 30 3.26 -3.29 -17.61
C ARG A 30 4.00 -3.94 -16.46
N LEU A 31 3.87 -3.40 -15.24
CA LEU A 31 4.71 -3.71 -14.08
C LEU A 31 6.22 -3.59 -14.43
N ASP A 32 6.58 -2.56 -15.20
CA ASP A 32 7.94 -2.37 -15.69
C ASP A 32 8.20 -0.90 -16.04
N CYS A 33 9.46 -0.56 -16.30
CA CYS A 33 9.84 0.74 -16.86
C CYS A 33 9.40 0.86 -18.33
N ASN A 34 8.85 2.00 -18.68
CA ASN A 34 8.43 2.32 -20.06
C ASN A 34 9.24 3.50 -20.60
N ARG A 35 10.23 3.21 -21.43
CA ARG A 35 11.12 4.22 -22.02
C ARG A 35 10.42 5.25 -22.93
N ALA A 36 9.15 5.04 -23.25
CA ALA A 36 8.34 6.04 -23.94
C ALA A 36 7.79 7.12 -22.98
N PHE A 37 7.84 6.89 -21.67
CA PHE A 37 7.51 7.91 -20.67
C PHE A 37 8.70 8.85 -20.47
N ASP A 38 8.41 10.14 -20.45
CA ASP A 38 9.41 11.19 -20.17
C ASP A 38 9.17 11.75 -18.77
N PRO A 39 9.96 11.32 -17.76
CA PRO A 39 9.80 11.82 -16.38
C PRO A 39 10.04 13.33 -16.25
N VAL A 40 10.95 13.88 -17.06
CA VAL A 40 11.24 15.32 -17.04
C VAL A 40 10.02 16.10 -17.53
N ARG A 41 9.43 15.65 -18.64
CA ARG A 41 8.21 16.25 -19.17
C ARG A 41 7.06 16.19 -18.17
N GLN A 42 6.88 15.06 -17.50
CA GLN A 42 5.85 14.91 -16.44
C GLN A 42 6.07 15.92 -15.31
N CYS A 43 7.30 16.09 -14.82
CA CYS A 43 7.63 17.09 -13.80
C CYS A 43 7.32 18.52 -14.28
N VAL A 44 7.68 18.87 -15.51
CA VAL A 44 7.38 20.18 -16.10
C VAL A 44 5.88 20.42 -16.20
N ASP A 45 5.11 19.44 -16.64
CA ASP A 45 3.65 19.55 -16.76
C ASP A 45 2.97 19.70 -15.38
N ILE A 46 3.45 18.98 -14.35
CA ILE A 46 2.98 19.17 -12.97
C ILE A 46 3.28 20.57 -12.46
N GLN A 47 4.51 21.07 -12.67
CA GLN A 47 4.89 22.43 -12.25
C GLN A 47 4.12 23.50 -13.01
N ALA A 48 3.84 23.30 -14.31
CA ALA A 48 3.03 24.24 -15.09
C ALA A 48 1.62 24.41 -14.51
N ASN A 49 1.04 23.36 -13.91
CA ASN A 49 -0.26 23.44 -13.22
C ASN A 49 -0.23 24.27 -11.93
N LEU A 50 0.94 24.64 -11.41
CA LEU A 50 1.10 25.53 -10.26
C LEU A 50 1.17 26.99 -10.68
N THR A 51 1.43 27.27 -11.96
CA THR A 51 1.59 28.66 -12.47
C THR A 51 0.34 29.50 -12.16
N GLY A 52 0.55 30.65 -11.57
CA GLY A 52 -0.51 31.59 -11.20
C GLY A 52 -1.27 31.24 -9.93
N LYS A 53 -0.88 30.18 -9.21
CA LYS A 53 -1.46 29.83 -7.90
C LYS A 53 -0.54 30.27 -6.77
N SER A 54 -1.12 30.91 -5.75
CA SER A 54 -0.39 31.20 -4.53
C SER A 54 -0.23 29.96 -3.65
N PHE A 55 0.71 29.99 -2.72
CA PHE A 55 0.87 28.94 -1.71
C PHE A 55 -0.42 28.70 -0.93
N GLU A 56 -1.11 29.76 -0.54
CA GLU A 56 -2.36 29.68 0.20
C GLU A 56 -3.46 28.95 -0.59
N GLN A 57 -3.59 29.22 -1.88
CA GLN A 57 -4.55 28.53 -2.73
C GLN A 57 -4.24 27.05 -2.86
N ILE A 58 -2.97 26.68 -2.95
CA ILE A 58 -2.55 25.25 -3.01
C ILE A 58 -2.80 24.57 -1.67
N LYS A 59 -2.47 25.23 -0.57
CA LYS A 59 -2.72 24.75 0.81
C LYS A 59 -4.20 24.56 1.09
N GLU A 60 -5.05 25.52 0.72
CA GLU A 60 -6.50 25.42 0.90
C GLU A 60 -7.09 24.24 0.12
N ARG A 61 -6.68 24.03 -1.12
CA ARG A 61 -7.08 22.87 -1.92
C ARG A 61 -6.66 21.57 -1.26
N HIS A 62 -5.43 21.48 -0.75
CA HIS A 62 -4.93 20.31 -0.04
C HIS A 62 -5.75 20.04 1.22
N ILE A 63 -6.02 21.04 2.05
CA ILE A 63 -6.82 20.92 3.27
C ILE A 63 -8.24 20.44 2.94
N THR A 64 -8.87 21.04 1.93
CA THR A 64 -10.22 20.67 1.49
C THR A 64 -10.28 19.21 1.01
N GLU A 65 -9.33 18.81 0.17
CA GLU A 65 -9.27 17.45 -0.37
C GLU A 65 -8.98 16.41 0.73
N HIS A 66 -8.04 16.71 1.61
CA HIS A 66 -7.70 15.85 2.74
C HIS A 66 -8.86 15.74 3.74
N GLY A 67 -9.48 16.87 4.10
CA GLY A 67 -10.60 16.94 5.02
C GLY A 67 -11.82 16.15 4.52
N ALA A 68 -12.07 16.13 3.22
CA ALA A 68 -13.17 15.37 2.62
C ALA A 68 -13.12 13.87 2.96
N LEU A 69 -11.94 13.33 3.22
CA LEU A 69 -11.74 11.94 3.66
C LEU A 69 -11.58 11.85 5.18
N PHE A 70 -10.71 12.71 5.74
CA PHE A 70 -10.34 12.64 7.14
C PHE A 70 -11.52 12.87 8.08
N ASP A 71 -12.37 13.82 7.77
CA ASP A 71 -13.50 14.25 8.62
C ASP A 71 -14.70 13.29 8.58
N ARG A 72 -14.65 12.22 7.77
CA ARG A 72 -15.69 11.18 7.72
C ARG A 72 -15.82 10.38 9.01
N VAL A 73 -14.78 10.35 9.84
CA VAL A 73 -14.72 9.58 11.08
C VAL A 73 -14.21 10.46 12.21
N ALA A 74 -15.05 10.64 13.24
CA ALA A 74 -14.68 11.28 14.49
C ALA A 74 -14.59 10.22 15.60
N PHE A 75 -13.43 10.15 16.25
CA PHE A 75 -13.18 9.29 17.40
C PHE A 75 -12.52 10.09 18.51
N ARG A 76 -13.04 10.02 19.73
CA ARG A 76 -12.51 10.76 20.86
C ARG A 76 -12.52 9.89 22.12
N MET A 77 -11.39 9.92 22.84
CA MET A 77 -11.24 9.34 24.17
C MET A 77 -10.46 10.31 25.05
N GLY A 78 -10.97 10.54 26.26
CA GLY A 78 -10.33 11.45 27.22
C GLY A 78 -10.30 12.92 26.79
N GLU A 79 -9.70 13.74 27.63
CA GLU A 79 -9.51 15.16 27.34
C GLU A 79 -8.25 15.42 26.52
N PRO A 80 -8.28 16.40 25.60
CA PRO A 80 -7.10 16.76 24.81
C PRO A 80 -5.92 17.17 25.70
N SER A 81 -4.72 16.68 25.37
CA SER A 81 -3.49 17.05 26.04
C SER A 81 -2.78 18.19 25.28
N SER A 82 -2.24 19.16 26.01
CA SER A 82 -1.38 20.21 25.46
C SER A 82 0.10 19.82 25.41
N LEU A 83 0.47 18.64 25.93
CA LEU A 83 1.85 18.17 25.93
C LEU A 83 2.27 17.70 24.53
N PRO A 84 3.54 17.89 24.15
CA PRO A 84 4.10 17.30 22.95
C PRO A 84 4.00 15.78 22.95
N THR A 85 3.89 15.17 21.75
CA THR A 85 3.65 13.73 21.61
C THR A 85 4.75 12.87 22.22
N ASP A 86 6.01 13.26 22.09
CA ASP A 86 7.17 12.58 22.69
C ASP A 86 7.09 12.53 24.23
N GLU A 87 6.70 13.64 24.84
CA GLU A 87 6.48 13.72 26.29
C GLU A 87 5.32 12.84 26.74
N ARG A 88 4.22 12.82 25.98
CA ARG A 88 3.06 11.95 26.23
C ARG A 88 3.45 10.47 26.16
N LEU A 89 4.21 10.08 25.13
CA LEU A 89 4.74 8.71 24.96
C LEU A 89 5.64 8.32 26.15
N ARG A 90 6.51 9.23 26.60
CA ARG A 90 7.36 9.00 27.77
C ARG A 90 6.52 8.74 29.03
N GLN A 91 5.48 9.53 29.25
CA GLN A 91 4.58 9.38 30.42
C GLN A 91 3.80 8.07 30.38
N VAL A 92 3.31 7.65 29.22
CA VAL A 92 2.65 6.34 29.06
C VAL A 92 3.64 5.19 29.34
N LYS A 93 4.88 5.30 28.88
CA LYS A 93 5.93 4.32 29.20
C LYS A 93 6.23 4.24 30.70
N GLU A 94 6.04 5.34 31.44
CA GLU A 94 6.15 5.41 32.91
C GLU A 94 4.88 4.91 33.63
N GLY A 95 3.86 4.44 32.89
CA GLY A 95 2.62 3.88 33.44
C GLY A 95 1.48 4.88 33.65
N LYS A 96 1.58 6.12 33.13
CA LYS A 96 0.48 7.06 33.14
C LYS A 96 -0.53 6.74 32.04
N GLU A 97 -1.80 6.93 32.34
CA GLU A 97 -2.88 6.82 31.35
C GLU A 97 -2.97 8.09 30.49
N ASP A 98 -3.13 7.92 29.16
CA ASP A 98 -3.42 9.00 28.23
C ASP A 98 -4.39 8.52 27.15
N LEU A 99 -5.68 8.62 27.42
CA LEU A 99 -6.74 8.18 26.50
C LEU A 99 -6.76 9.00 25.21
N SER A 100 -6.41 10.29 25.28
CA SER A 100 -6.38 11.14 24.10
C SER A 100 -5.21 10.80 23.16
N LEU A 101 -4.17 10.11 23.64
CA LEU A 101 -3.10 9.58 22.80
C LEU A 101 -3.61 8.42 21.94
N ILE A 102 -4.55 7.61 22.43
CA ILE A 102 -5.22 6.56 21.64
C ILE A 102 -5.99 7.20 20.47
N THR A 103 -6.70 8.29 20.74
CA THR A 103 -7.37 9.07 19.67
C THR A 103 -6.38 9.54 18.61
N LEU A 104 -5.27 10.12 19.04
CA LEU A 104 -4.22 10.59 18.12
C LEU A 104 -3.64 9.43 17.29
N TYR A 105 -3.34 8.31 17.94
CA TYR A 105 -2.78 7.13 17.29
C TYR A 105 -3.73 6.54 16.22
N PHE A 106 -5.02 6.43 16.55
CA PHE A 106 -6.05 6.01 15.59
C PHE A 106 -6.11 6.94 14.35
N GLN A 107 -6.20 8.25 14.60
CA GLN A 107 -6.28 9.22 13.49
C GLN A 107 -4.96 9.29 12.68
N TYR A 108 -3.83 9.09 13.35
CA TYR A 108 -2.54 9.03 12.66
C TYR A 108 -2.42 7.80 11.75
N GLY A 109 -2.92 6.64 12.18
CA GLY A 109 -3.01 5.45 11.32
C GLY A 109 -3.86 5.69 10.07
N ARG A 110 -5.03 6.35 10.22
CA ARG A 110 -5.85 6.77 9.08
C ARG A 110 -5.10 7.72 8.15
N TYR A 111 -4.43 8.73 8.72
CA TYR A 111 -3.61 9.68 7.95
C TYR A 111 -2.53 8.96 7.13
N LEU A 112 -1.81 8.00 7.72
CA LEU A 112 -0.76 7.25 7.02
C LEU A 112 -1.33 6.48 5.82
N LEU A 113 -2.47 5.80 5.97
CA LEU A 113 -3.10 5.08 4.88
C LEU A 113 -3.60 6.03 3.78
N MET A 114 -4.29 7.10 4.15
CA MET A 114 -4.78 8.12 3.21
C MET A 114 -3.65 8.77 2.41
N SER A 115 -2.50 8.97 3.04
CA SER A 115 -1.37 9.69 2.42
C SER A 115 -0.49 8.78 1.55
N SER A 116 -0.57 7.45 1.71
CA SER A 116 0.27 6.49 1.00
C SER A 116 -0.44 5.68 -0.08
N SER A 117 -1.78 5.60 -0.06
CA SER A 117 -2.50 4.66 -0.91
C SER A 117 -3.85 5.21 -1.38
N ARG A 118 -3.85 5.96 -2.46
CA ARG A 118 -5.06 6.37 -3.20
C ARG A 118 -4.69 7.05 -4.51
N TYR A 119 -5.66 7.15 -5.41
CA TYR A 119 -5.48 7.87 -6.67
C TYR A 119 -5.01 9.34 -6.41
N PRO A 120 -4.07 9.87 -7.21
CA PRO A 120 -3.51 9.33 -8.46
C PRO A 120 -2.39 8.30 -8.27
N GLY A 121 -1.99 7.95 -7.04
CA GLY A 121 -1.05 6.87 -6.77
C GLY A 121 -1.59 5.53 -7.29
N ARG A 122 -0.70 4.69 -7.80
CA ARG A 122 -1.03 3.41 -8.42
C ARG A 122 -0.62 2.21 -7.57
N LEU A 123 0.44 2.36 -6.80
CA LEU A 123 0.94 1.30 -5.92
C LEU A 123 0.34 1.44 -4.53
N PRO A 124 0.12 0.33 -3.83
CA PRO A 124 -0.30 0.33 -2.44
C PRO A 124 0.82 0.82 -1.51
N ALA A 125 0.48 1.03 -0.24
CA ALA A 125 1.47 1.23 0.82
C ALA A 125 2.37 -0.02 0.94
N ASN A 126 3.68 0.17 0.90
CA ASN A 126 4.66 -0.89 1.13
C ASN A 126 4.90 -1.11 2.65
N LEU A 127 5.93 -1.90 3.03
CA LEU A 127 6.28 -2.14 4.44
C LEU A 127 6.46 -0.88 5.28
N GLN A 128 6.86 0.23 4.65
CA GLN A 128 7.09 1.51 5.31
C GLN A 128 6.11 2.61 4.84
N GLY A 129 4.99 2.22 4.23
CA GLY A 129 4.08 3.15 3.58
C GLY A 129 4.72 3.77 2.35
N ILE A 130 5.15 5.02 2.47
CA ILE A 130 5.98 5.75 1.49
C ILE A 130 7.12 6.51 2.19
N TRP A 131 7.29 6.31 3.50
CA TRP A 131 8.23 7.06 4.35
C TRP A 131 9.50 6.25 4.59
N ASN A 132 10.41 6.32 3.64
CA ASN A 132 11.74 5.75 3.74
C ASN A 132 12.75 6.71 3.11
N GLN A 133 13.82 7.00 3.85
CA GLN A 133 14.91 7.86 3.38
C GLN A 133 16.17 7.08 2.98
N ASP A 134 16.20 5.77 3.25
CA ASP A 134 17.39 4.96 3.06
C ASP A 134 17.45 4.39 1.64
N MET A 135 18.63 4.41 1.02
CA MET A 135 18.87 3.71 -0.25
C MET A 135 18.80 2.19 -0.09
N TYR A 136 19.11 1.69 1.11
CA TYR A 136 19.00 0.29 1.50
C TYR A 136 17.95 0.18 2.60
N ALA A 137 16.70 0.16 2.21
CA ALA A 137 15.59 0.06 3.13
C ALA A 137 15.58 -1.29 3.87
N ALA A 138 15.10 -1.30 5.10
CA ALA A 138 14.83 -2.54 5.82
C ALA A 138 13.85 -3.40 5.00
N TRP A 139 14.20 -4.67 4.79
CA TRP A 139 13.45 -5.60 3.92
C TRP A 139 13.08 -5.02 2.55
N ASN A 140 14.00 -4.25 1.96
CA ASN A 140 13.86 -3.57 0.67
C ASN A 140 12.62 -2.66 0.55
N SER A 141 11.88 -2.43 1.64
CA SER A 141 10.61 -1.68 1.63
C SER A 141 9.61 -2.22 0.61
N ASP A 142 9.62 -3.53 0.38
CA ASP A 142 8.76 -4.21 -0.58
C ASP A 142 7.33 -4.48 -0.03
N PHE A 143 6.56 -5.31 -0.72
CA PHE A 143 5.21 -5.71 -0.31
C PHE A 143 5.23 -7.13 0.22
N HIS A 144 5.37 -7.29 1.55
CA HIS A 144 5.25 -8.60 2.19
C HIS A 144 3.78 -9.06 2.22
N THR A 145 3.52 -10.18 1.60
CA THR A 145 2.17 -10.71 1.36
C THR A 145 1.82 -11.91 2.25
N ASN A 146 2.68 -12.20 3.21
CA ASN A 146 2.41 -13.20 4.24
C ASN A 146 1.64 -12.64 5.45
N ILE A 147 1.55 -11.32 5.62
CA ILE A 147 0.71 -10.63 6.62
C ILE A 147 0.75 -9.10 6.49
N ASN A 148 1.93 -8.49 6.22
CA ASN A 148 2.13 -7.06 6.41
C ASN A 148 1.29 -6.22 5.45
N LEU A 149 1.28 -6.58 4.17
CA LEU A 149 0.45 -5.89 3.17
C LEU A 149 -1.03 -5.97 3.55
N GLN A 150 -1.52 -7.13 3.97
CA GLN A 150 -2.89 -7.32 4.41
C GLN A 150 -3.23 -6.43 5.61
N MET A 151 -2.36 -6.41 6.64
CA MET A 151 -2.58 -5.59 7.84
C MET A 151 -2.63 -4.10 7.55
N ASN A 152 -1.85 -3.62 6.60
CA ASN A 152 -1.89 -2.21 6.18
C ASN A 152 -3.30 -1.79 5.72
N TYR A 153 -4.09 -2.73 5.17
CA TYR A 153 -5.40 -2.44 4.58
C TYR A 153 -6.60 -2.85 5.44
N TRP A 154 -6.41 -3.55 6.56
CA TRP A 154 -7.52 -3.87 7.46
C TRP A 154 -8.32 -2.66 7.94
N PRO A 155 -7.74 -1.48 8.17
CA PRO A 155 -8.51 -0.30 8.54
C PRO A 155 -9.23 0.38 7.36
N ALA A 156 -8.93 0.06 6.10
CA ALA A 156 -9.47 0.80 4.96
C ALA A 156 -11.00 0.89 4.98
N GLU A 157 -11.66 -0.24 5.04
CA GLU A 157 -13.12 -0.30 4.99
C GLU A 157 -13.77 0.17 6.29
N VAL A 158 -13.34 -0.41 7.42
CA VAL A 158 -13.92 -0.12 8.75
C VAL A 158 -13.71 1.32 9.21
N CYS A 159 -12.72 2.02 8.64
CA CYS A 159 -12.44 3.43 8.91
C CYS A 159 -12.99 4.39 7.83
N ASN A 160 -13.91 3.90 6.98
CA ASN A 160 -14.54 4.70 5.91
C ASN A 160 -13.52 5.34 4.95
N LEU A 161 -12.56 4.54 4.50
CA LEU A 161 -11.46 4.91 3.61
C LEU A 161 -11.34 3.95 2.41
N SER A 162 -12.46 3.45 1.88
CA SER A 162 -12.50 2.44 0.80
C SER A 162 -11.67 2.84 -0.43
N GLU A 163 -11.53 4.14 -0.71
CA GLU A 163 -10.71 4.63 -1.83
C GLU A 163 -9.22 4.28 -1.67
N THR A 164 -8.77 4.11 -0.43
CA THR A 164 -7.37 3.74 -0.15
C THR A 164 -7.08 2.29 -0.47
N PHE A 165 -8.11 1.45 -0.58
CA PHE A 165 -7.98 0.05 -0.94
C PHE A 165 -7.74 -0.15 -2.44
N LEU A 166 -8.17 0.77 -3.30
CA LEU A 166 -8.11 0.59 -4.75
C LEU A 166 -6.69 0.30 -5.30
N PRO A 167 -5.61 0.97 -4.86
CA PRO A 167 -4.26 0.61 -5.30
C PRO A 167 -3.85 -0.82 -4.92
N PHE A 168 -4.26 -1.30 -3.74
CA PHE A 168 -4.05 -2.70 -3.33
C PHE A 168 -4.78 -3.65 -4.29
N SER A 169 -6.06 -3.42 -4.55
CA SER A 169 -6.86 -4.26 -5.45
C SER A 169 -6.30 -4.29 -6.87
N GLN A 170 -5.85 -3.14 -7.38
CA GLN A 170 -5.22 -3.04 -8.69
C GLN A 170 -3.91 -3.83 -8.76
N LEU A 171 -3.08 -3.79 -7.71
CA LEU A 171 -1.87 -4.60 -7.65
C LEU A 171 -2.22 -6.10 -7.65
N VAL A 172 -3.17 -6.55 -6.84
CA VAL A 172 -3.62 -7.95 -6.81
C VAL A 172 -4.09 -8.40 -8.20
N SER A 173 -4.89 -7.58 -8.88
CA SER A 173 -5.35 -7.87 -10.24
C SER A 173 -4.19 -7.96 -11.25
N ALA A 174 -3.20 -7.06 -11.16
CA ALA A 174 -2.03 -7.08 -12.02
C ALA A 174 -1.12 -8.30 -11.78
N LEU A 175 -1.01 -8.75 -10.53
CA LEU A 175 -0.21 -9.92 -10.15
C LEU A 175 -0.78 -11.26 -10.66
N ARG A 176 -2.03 -11.31 -11.12
CA ARG A 176 -2.63 -12.55 -11.64
C ARG A 176 -1.86 -13.10 -12.84
N GLU A 177 -1.43 -12.26 -13.77
CA GLU A 177 -0.69 -12.69 -14.96
C GLU A 177 0.65 -13.38 -14.60
N PRO A 178 1.59 -12.74 -13.89
CA PRO A 178 2.80 -13.42 -13.43
C PRO A 178 2.51 -14.55 -12.45
N GLY A 179 1.45 -14.44 -11.63
CA GLY A 179 1.01 -15.47 -10.69
C GLY A 179 0.53 -16.76 -11.35
N ARG A 180 -0.09 -16.69 -12.54
CA ARG A 180 -0.42 -17.89 -13.34
C ARG A 180 0.85 -18.62 -13.80
N VAL A 181 1.90 -17.88 -14.11
CA VAL A 181 3.19 -18.48 -14.48
C VAL A 181 3.79 -19.20 -13.26
N THR A 182 3.76 -18.58 -12.08
CA THR A 182 4.23 -19.19 -10.83
C THR A 182 3.40 -20.43 -10.45
N ALA A 183 2.07 -20.36 -10.52
CA ALA A 183 1.19 -21.50 -10.26
C ALA A 183 1.56 -22.69 -11.14
N ARG A 184 1.72 -22.47 -12.43
CA ARG A 184 2.04 -23.53 -13.40
C ARG A 184 3.46 -24.08 -13.24
N LYS A 185 4.47 -23.18 -13.17
CA LYS A 185 5.88 -23.59 -13.22
C LYS A 185 6.40 -24.12 -11.88
N THR A 186 5.98 -23.51 -10.78
CA THR A 186 6.47 -23.87 -9.44
C THR A 186 5.63 -24.99 -8.81
N TYR A 187 4.31 -24.94 -9.00
CA TYR A 187 3.36 -25.81 -8.29
C TYR A 187 2.59 -26.77 -9.19
N ASN A 188 2.81 -26.72 -10.50
CA ASN A 188 2.08 -27.52 -11.49
C ASN A 188 0.54 -27.44 -11.34
N SER A 189 0.05 -26.24 -10.95
CA SER A 189 -1.36 -25.98 -10.72
C SER A 189 -1.93 -24.97 -11.72
N ARG A 190 -3.25 -24.96 -11.86
CA ARG A 190 -4.00 -23.92 -12.58
C ARG A 190 -4.19 -22.69 -11.71
N GLY A 191 -4.89 -21.69 -12.23
CA GLY A 191 -5.18 -20.47 -11.53
C GLY A 191 -3.96 -19.59 -11.32
N TRP A 192 -3.94 -18.81 -10.27
CA TRP A 192 -2.81 -17.94 -9.92
C TRP A 192 -2.45 -18.01 -8.45
N THR A 193 -1.19 -17.81 -8.17
CA THR A 193 -0.69 -17.62 -6.81
C THR A 193 0.56 -16.76 -6.81
N MET A 194 0.98 -16.41 -5.63
CA MET A 194 2.26 -15.79 -5.32
C MET A 194 2.78 -16.29 -3.98
N ASN A 195 3.99 -15.92 -3.64
CA ASN A 195 4.64 -16.29 -2.41
C ASN A 195 4.69 -15.13 -1.40
N HIS A 196 5.62 -15.14 -0.45
CA HIS A 196 5.59 -14.28 0.75
C HIS A 196 5.81 -12.79 0.47
N LEU A 197 6.34 -12.41 -0.69
CA LEU A 197 6.54 -11.00 -1.06
C LEU A 197 6.33 -10.76 -2.56
N THR A 198 6.09 -9.50 -2.87
CA THR A 198 6.09 -8.96 -4.24
C THR A 198 6.76 -7.58 -4.27
N ASP A 199 6.92 -7.07 -5.47
CA ASP A 199 7.50 -5.77 -5.75
C ASP A 199 6.69 -5.03 -6.84
N PRO A 200 7.03 -3.77 -7.17
CA PRO A 200 6.36 -3.05 -8.25
C PRO A 200 6.49 -3.70 -9.64
N PHE A 201 7.40 -4.65 -9.81
CA PHE A 201 7.67 -5.34 -11.08
C PHE A 201 6.96 -6.69 -11.20
N GLY A 202 6.07 -7.01 -10.25
CA GLY A 202 5.20 -8.18 -10.33
C GLY A 202 5.88 -9.50 -9.96
N HIS A 203 6.84 -9.46 -9.05
CA HIS A 203 7.45 -10.68 -8.52
C HIS A 203 6.42 -11.56 -7.82
N THR A 204 6.35 -12.84 -8.16
CA THR A 204 5.40 -13.80 -7.58
C THR A 204 6.04 -15.14 -7.19
N SER A 205 7.28 -15.40 -7.64
CA SER A 205 7.98 -16.66 -7.37
C SER A 205 8.57 -16.70 -5.96
N ILE A 206 9.15 -17.81 -5.57
CA ILE A 206 9.83 -17.98 -4.30
C ILE A 206 11.10 -17.13 -4.30
N SER A 207 11.30 -16.30 -3.27
CA SER A 207 12.52 -15.54 -2.99
C SER A 207 13.00 -15.79 -1.56
N ASP A 208 14.18 -15.29 -1.19
CA ASP A 208 14.78 -15.42 0.15
C ASP A 208 14.96 -16.89 0.62
N GLY A 209 15.08 -17.80 -0.35
CA GLY A 209 15.19 -19.24 -0.09
C GLY A 209 13.86 -19.91 0.21
N VAL A 210 13.85 -21.24 0.10
CA VAL A 210 12.62 -22.05 0.19
C VAL A 210 11.95 -21.95 1.57
N SER A 211 12.73 -21.90 2.65
CA SER A 211 12.19 -21.92 4.01
C SER A 211 11.49 -20.62 4.41
N TRP A 212 11.91 -19.47 3.88
CA TRP A 212 11.30 -18.17 4.12
C TRP A 212 10.37 -17.76 3.00
N GLY A 213 10.76 -18.05 1.77
CA GLY A 213 10.07 -17.56 0.57
C GLY A 213 8.80 -18.32 0.22
N THR A 214 8.63 -19.59 0.64
CA THR A 214 7.48 -20.39 0.25
C THR A 214 6.24 -20.04 1.06
N PHE A 215 5.25 -19.46 0.40
CA PHE A 215 3.95 -19.16 0.99
C PHE A 215 2.84 -19.22 -0.08
N PRO A 216 2.51 -20.42 -0.58
CA PRO A 216 1.67 -20.58 -1.76
C PRO A 216 0.22 -20.12 -1.61
N ILE A 217 -0.24 -19.84 -0.39
CA ILE A 217 -1.60 -19.35 -0.13
C ILE A 217 -1.72 -17.82 -0.19
N ALA A 218 -0.61 -17.08 -0.39
CA ALA A 218 -0.62 -15.61 -0.39
C ALA A 218 -1.63 -15.03 -1.38
N GLY A 219 -1.66 -15.55 -2.62
CA GLY A 219 -2.60 -15.06 -3.63
C GLY A 219 -4.08 -15.21 -3.22
N ALA A 220 -4.42 -16.35 -2.61
CA ALA A 220 -5.78 -16.57 -2.10
C ALA A 220 -6.12 -15.64 -0.94
N TRP A 221 -5.18 -15.41 -0.03
CA TRP A 221 -5.40 -14.49 1.08
C TRP A 221 -5.57 -13.03 0.61
N LEU A 222 -4.78 -12.58 -0.36
CA LEU A 222 -4.96 -11.25 -0.96
C LEU A 222 -6.33 -11.12 -1.64
N ALA A 223 -6.78 -12.13 -2.36
CA ALA A 223 -8.07 -12.12 -3.05
C ALA A 223 -9.27 -12.02 -2.08
N LEU A 224 -9.15 -12.53 -0.84
CA LEU A 224 -10.19 -12.37 0.18
C LEU A 224 -10.42 -10.90 0.58
N HIS A 225 -9.40 -10.06 0.53
CA HIS A 225 -9.57 -8.61 0.80
C HIS A 225 -10.36 -7.90 -0.30
N GLN A 226 -10.30 -8.40 -1.54
CA GLN A 226 -11.17 -7.89 -2.61
C GLN A 226 -12.64 -8.25 -2.38
N TRP A 227 -12.90 -9.43 -1.80
CA TRP A 227 -14.25 -9.81 -1.37
C TRP A 227 -14.74 -8.93 -0.24
N GLU A 228 -13.89 -8.64 0.75
CA GLU A 228 -14.22 -7.75 1.87
C GLU A 228 -14.58 -6.35 1.38
N HIS A 229 -13.80 -5.78 0.46
CA HIS A 229 -14.13 -4.49 -0.18
C HIS A 229 -15.53 -4.50 -0.83
N TYR A 230 -15.87 -5.58 -1.54
CA TYR A 230 -17.21 -5.73 -2.10
C TYR A 230 -18.30 -5.75 -1.01
N LEU A 231 -18.07 -6.43 0.11
CA LEU A 231 -19.05 -6.49 1.20
C LEU A 231 -19.35 -5.11 1.81
N PHE A 232 -18.37 -4.20 1.82
CA PHE A 232 -18.57 -2.83 2.32
C PHE A 232 -19.15 -1.88 1.27
N THR A 233 -18.83 -2.07 0.01
CA THR A 233 -19.23 -1.15 -1.07
C THR A 233 -20.47 -1.57 -1.84
N GLU A 234 -20.77 -2.88 -1.85
CA GLU A 234 -21.83 -3.52 -2.67
C GLU A 234 -21.68 -3.20 -4.18
N ASP A 235 -20.48 -2.80 -4.63
CA ASP A 235 -20.20 -2.49 -6.03
C ASP A 235 -20.14 -3.78 -6.86
N LYS A 236 -21.24 -4.08 -7.54
CA LYS A 236 -21.37 -5.27 -8.40
C LYS A 236 -20.46 -5.22 -9.62
N ARG A 237 -20.10 -4.04 -10.10
CA ARG A 237 -19.17 -3.90 -11.21
C ARG A 237 -17.77 -4.29 -10.75
N TYR A 238 -17.33 -3.76 -9.60
CA TYR A 238 -16.08 -4.14 -8.98
C TYR A 238 -16.01 -5.67 -8.73
N LEU A 239 -17.09 -6.25 -8.18
CA LEU A 239 -17.17 -7.70 -7.97
C LEU A 239 -16.94 -8.46 -9.27
N THR A 240 -17.62 -8.06 -10.34
CA THR A 240 -17.59 -8.78 -11.62
C THR A 240 -16.25 -8.62 -12.36
N GLU A 241 -15.70 -7.41 -12.38
CA GLU A 241 -14.54 -7.07 -13.19
C GLU A 241 -13.20 -7.35 -12.46
N GLU A 242 -13.16 -7.23 -11.12
CA GLU A 242 -11.93 -7.30 -10.32
C GLU A 242 -11.92 -8.47 -9.31
N ALA A 243 -12.85 -8.48 -8.35
CA ALA A 243 -12.80 -9.40 -7.23
C ALA A 243 -13.06 -10.85 -7.63
N TYR A 244 -14.16 -11.11 -8.35
CA TYR A 244 -14.54 -12.47 -8.73
C TYR A 244 -13.50 -13.18 -9.61
N PRO A 245 -12.93 -12.56 -10.65
CA PRO A 245 -11.86 -13.20 -11.42
C PRO A 245 -10.64 -13.55 -10.57
N SER A 246 -10.22 -12.68 -9.64
CA SER A 246 -9.08 -12.94 -8.75
C SER A 246 -9.37 -14.10 -7.80
N MET A 247 -10.52 -14.10 -7.13
CA MET A 247 -10.95 -15.17 -6.22
C MET A 247 -11.11 -16.50 -6.92
N LYS A 248 -11.75 -16.50 -8.09
CA LYS A 248 -11.96 -17.72 -8.88
C LYS A 248 -10.64 -18.40 -9.22
N GLU A 249 -9.70 -17.66 -9.78
CA GLU A 249 -8.41 -18.22 -10.17
C GLU A 249 -7.56 -18.61 -8.96
N ALA A 250 -7.64 -17.87 -7.84
CA ALA A 250 -6.99 -18.27 -6.59
C ALA A 250 -7.58 -19.57 -6.04
N ALA A 251 -8.90 -19.75 -6.09
CA ALA A 251 -9.55 -20.99 -5.73
C ALA A 251 -9.15 -22.17 -6.66
N GLU A 252 -9.04 -21.93 -7.96
CA GLU A 252 -8.55 -22.92 -8.92
C GLU A 252 -7.11 -23.35 -8.60
N PHE A 253 -6.27 -22.42 -8.14
CA PHE A 253 -4.92 -22.74 -7.68
C PHE A 253 -4.96 -23.64 -6.45
N ILE A 254 -5.71 -23.27 -5.41
CA ILE A 254 -5.81 -24.07 -4.17
C ILE A 254 -6.31 -25.48 -4.47
N LEU A 255 -7.37 -25.61 -5.25
CA LEU A 255 -7.91 -26.93 -5.62
C LEU A 255 -6.90 -27.82 -6.37
N GLY A 256 -6.04 -27.21 -7.20
CA GLY A 256 -4.98 -27.93 -7.91
C GLY A 256 -3.72 -28.18 -7.08
N PHE A 257 -3.55 -27.46 -5.97
CA PHE A 257 -2.41 -27.58 -5.07
C PHE A 257 -2.64 -28.59 -3.93
N LEU A 258 -3.90 -28.80 -3.53
CA LEU A 258 -4.27 -29.79 -2.52
C LEU A 258 -3.96 -31.19 -3.00
N VAL A 259 -3.44 -32.05 -2.10
CA VAL A 259 -3.20 -33.47 -2.31
C VAL A 259 -3.98 -34.28 -1.30
N GLU A 260 -4.39 -35.49 -1.69
CA GLU A 260 -5.07 -36.43 -0.80
C GLU A 260 -4.03 -37.17 0.07
N ASP A 261 -4.24 -37.18 1.37
CA ASP A 261 -3.43 -37.94 2.31
C ASP A 261 -3.87 -39.41 2.34
N LYS A 262 -3.21 -40.20 3.18
CA LYS A 262 -3.51 -41.64 3.30
C LYS A 262 -4.89 -41.97 3.89
N GLU A 263 -5.52 -40.96 4.50
CA GLU A 263 -6.83 -41.04 5.16
C GLU A 263 -7.95 -40.48 4.29
N GLY A 264 -7.62 -39.99 3.09
CA GLY A 264 -8.58 -39.41 2.15
C GLY A 264 -8.88 -37.92 2.40
N HIS A 265 -8.09 -37.22 3.25
CA HIS A 265 -8.25 -35.81 3.47
C HIS A 265 -7.45 -35.01 2.45
N LEU A 266 -8.01 -33.88 2.03
CA LEU A 266 -7.28 -32.90 1.22
C LEU A 266 -6.39 -32.02 2.11
N VAL A 267 -5.09 -32.10 1.85
CA VAL A 267 -4.07 -31.36 2.63
C VAL A 267 -3.14 -30.55 1.71
N THR A 268 -2.47 -29.54 2.27
CA THR A 268 -1.41 -28.82 1.58
C THR A 268 -0.08 -29.57 1.72
N ALA A 269 0.58 -29.88 0.60
CA ALA A 269 1.92 -30.48 0.61
C ALA A 269 2.75 -29.99 -0.61
N PRO A 270 3.83 -29.20 -0.37
CA PRO A 270 4.35 -28.81 0.95
C PRO A 270 3.46 -27.79 1.66
N SER A 271 3.50 -27.79 3.00
CA SER A 271 2.90 -26.77 3.83
C SER A 271 4.01 -25.96 4.52
N ASN A 272 4.03 -24.65 4.30
CA ASN A 272 5.04 -23.77 4.88
C ASN A 272 4.44 -22.39 5.17
N SER A 273 4.96 -21.76 6.22
CA SER A 273 4.73 -20.35 6.54
C SER A 273 6.07 -19.68 6.85
N PRO A 274 6.34 -18.47 6.36
CA PRO A 274 7.53 -17.70 6.71
C PRO A 274 7.65 -17.42 8.20
N GLU A 275 6.51 -17.20 8.85
CA GLU A 275 6.41 -16.97 10.30
C GLU A 275 6.16 -18.30 11.00
N LYS A 276 7.14 -18.77 11.78
CA LYS A 276 7.12 -20.04 12.50
C LYS A 276 7.01 -19.83 14.01
#